data_7ddaed8c2be341d87a085a03ff2acfb2
#
_entry.id   7ddaed8c2be341d87a085a03ff2acfb2
#
_cell.length_a   1.000
_cell.length_b   1.000
_cell.length_c   1.000
_cell.angle_alpha   90.00
_cell.angle_beta   90.00
_cell.angle_gamma   90.00
#
_symmetry.space_group_name_H-M   'P 1'
#
loop_
_entity.id
_entity.type
_entity.pdbx_description
1 polymer ?
#
loop_
_entity_poly.entity_id
_entity_poly.type
_entity_poly.pdbx_seq_one_letter_code
_entity_poly.pdbx_strand_id
1 'polypeptide(L)'
;MPSPVVHFEIRSADPDATREFFGRLFGWTFPDGGIPGYSYVDSGVEGAIPGGISPLQGGEPLVTFFVGVQDVAATLDAAVAQGGKIIQPATSVPGVTFGLLADPQGQVVGLASADS
;
A
#
# COMPACT_ATOMS: atom_id res chain seq x y z
N MET A 1 -11.91 -17.77 0.88
CA MET A 1 -10.45 -17.91 0.72
C MET A 1 -9.73 -16.90 1.57
N PRO A 2 -8.77 -17.31 2.40
CA PRO A 2 -7.94 -16.36 3.13
C PRO A 2 -7.12 -15.50 2.14
N SER A 3 -6.99 -14.23 2.45
CA SER A 3 -6.27 -13.28 1.60
C SER A 3 -4.96 -12.87 2.28
N PRO A 4 -3.82 -12.98 1.60
CA PRO A 4 -2.52 -12.70 2.21
C PRO A 4 -2.20 -11.21 2.23
N VAL A 5 -1.36 -10.80 3.17
CA VAL A 5 -0.68 -9.51 3.08
C VAL A 5 0.43 -9.65 2.03
N VAL A 6 0.41 -8.78 1.03
CA VAL A 6 1.32 -8.90 -0.11
C VAL A 6 2.26 -7.71 -0.28
N HIS A 7 2.05 -6.60 0.44
CA HIS A 7 2.77 -5.37 0.22
C HIS A 7 2.59 -4.47 1.44
N PHE A 8 3.58 -3.62 1.73
CA PHE A 8 3.38 -2.56 2.69
C PHE A 8 3.59 -1.21 2.00
N GLU A 9 3.06 -0.15 2.58
CA GLU A 9 3.14 1.17 1.99
C GLU A 9 3.47 2.20 3.06
N ILE A 10 4.38 3.11 2.72
CA ILE A 10 4.72 4.24 3.56
C ILE A 10 4.44 5.49 2.74
N ARG A 11 3.49 6.31 3.19
CA ARG A 11 3.20 7.61 2.58
C ARG A 11 3.84 8.69 3.42
N SER A 12 4.64 9.52 2.80
CA SER A 12 5.51 10.46 3.49
C SER A 12 5.39 11.86 2.91
N ALA A 13 5.45 12.88 3.77
CA ALA A 13 5.54 14.27 3.33
C ALA A 13 6.87 14.56 2.62
N ASP A 14 7.90 13.77 2.90
CA ASP A 14 9.20 13.88 2.25
C ASP A 14 9.74 12.47 1.97
N PRO A 15 9.34 11.88 0.83
CA PRO A 15 9.76 10.51 0.51
C PRO A 15 11.28 10.33 0.44
N ASP A 16 12.02 11.34 -0.04
CA ASP A 16 13.48 11.23 -0.10
C ASP A 16 14.09 11.09 1.29
N ALA A 17 13.63 11.89 2.24
CA ALA A 17 14.11 11.80 3.63
C ALA A 17 13.74 10.46 4.25
N THR A 18 12.54 9.96 3.96
CA THR A 18 12.08 8.66 4.47
C THR A 18 12.95 7.54 3.91
N ARG A 19 13.23 7.54 2.61
CA ARG A 19 14.12 6.56 2.00
C ARG A 19 15.52 6.58 2.62
N GLU A 20 16.05 7.76 2.79
CA GLU A 20 17.39 7.91 3.37
C GLU A 20 17.44 7.34 4.79
N PHE A 21 16.45 7.66 5.59
CA PHE A 21 16.38 7.18 6.98
C PHE A 21 16.32 5.65 7.04
N PHE A 22 15.36 5.05 6.36
CA PHE A 22 15.20 3.59 6.42
C PHE A 22 16.27 2.84 5.65
N GLY A 23 16.81 3.42 4.59
CA GLY A 23 17.94 2.82 3.88
C GLY A 23 19.17 2.70 4.75
N ARG A 24 19.49 3.73 5.52
CA ARG A 24 20.62 3.71 6.45
C ARG A 24 20.36 2.76 7.61
N LEU A 25 19.14 2.74 8.14
CA LEU A 25 18.80 1.95 9.31
C LEU A 25 18.68 0.46 9.01
N PHE A 26 18.05 0.12 7.90
CA PHE A 26 17.69 -1.27 7.59
C PHE A 26 18.42 -1.84 6.37
N GLY A 27 19.20 -1.05 5.67
CA GLY A 27 19.89 -1.52 4.48
C GLY A 27 18.99 -1.73 3.27
N TRP A 28 17.80 -1.14 3.27
CA TRP A 28 16.85 -1.26 2.16
C TRP A 28 17.34 -0.49 0.95
N THR A 29 17.01 -0.99 -0.24
CA THR A 29 17.19 -0.27 -1.50
C THR A 29 15.83 0.10 -2.07
N PHE A 30 15.82 1.10 -2.97
CA PHE A 30 14.58 1.70 -3.42
C PHE A 30 14.52 1.80 -4.94
N PRO A 31 14.19 0.69 -5.62
CA PRO A 31 14.00 0.73 -7.06
C PRO A 31 12.90 1.70 -7.47
N ASP A 32 13.07 2.34 -8.63
CA ASP A 32 12.06 3.25 -9.18
C ASP A 32 10.74 2.50 -9.39
N GLY A 33 9.65 3.09 -8.95
CA GLY A 33 8.32 2.48 -9.04
C GLY A 33 7.57 2.80 -10.33
N GLY A 34 8.17 3.55 -11.25
CA GLY A 34 7.55 3.87 -12.53
C GLY A 34 6.51 5.00 -12.48
N ILE A 35 6.26 5.53 -11.31
CA ILE A 35 5.34 6.66 -11.10
C ILE A 35 6.12 7.75 -10.37
N PRO A 36 6.00 9.03 -10.76
CA PRO A 36 6.76 10.11 -10.11
C PRO A 36 6.58 10.10 -8.59
N GLY A 37 7.71 10.16 -7.89
CA GLY A 37 7.75 10.21 -6.43
C GLY A 37 7.58 8.85 -5.74
N TYR A 38 7.25 7.80 -6.47
CA TYR A 38 7.05 6.47 -5.93
C TYR A 38 8.28 5.60 -6.14
N SER A 39 8.69 4.89 -5.10
CA SER A 39 9.72 3.86 -5.23
C SER A 39 9.30 2.60 -4.52
N TYR A 40 9.80 1.46 -4.99
CA TYR A 40 9.65 0.20 -4.26
C TYR A 40 10.60 0.18 -3.07
N VAL A 41 10.35 -0.74 -2.16
CA VAL A 41 11.26 -1.08 -1.06
C VAL A 41 11.70 -2.52 -1.25
N ASP A 42 13.00 -2.73 -1.36
CA ASP A 42 13.59 -4.05 -1.55
C ASP A 42 14.60 -4.29 -0.43
N SER A 43 14.33 -5.28 0.41
CA SER A 43 15.27 -5.65 1.47
C SER A 43 16.43 -6.51 0.96
N GLY A 44 16.28 -7.09 -0.23
CA GLY A 44 17.26 -8.04 -0.76
C GLY A 44 17.17 -9.43 -0.15
N VAL A 45 16.19 -9.67 0.70
CA VAL A 45 15.99 -10.97 1.36
C VAL A 45 14.87 -11.70 0.63
N GLU A 46 15.17 -12.92 0.19
CA GLU A 46 14.18 -13.74 -0.50
C GLU A 46 12.99 -14.05 0.42
N GLY A 47 11.79 -13.92 -0.11
CA GLY A 47 10.57 -14.21 0.63
C GLY A 47 10.08 -13.06 1.51
N ALA A 48 10.83 -11.97 1.61
CA ALA A 48 10.39 -10.81 2.38
C ALA A 48 9.24 -10.10 1.68
N ILE A 49 8.38 -9.45 2.48
CA ILE A 49 7.26 -8.68 1.94
C ILE A 49 7.81 -7.43 1.26
N PRO A 50 7.52 -7.20 -0.04
CA PRO A 50 7.93 -5.97 -0.70
C PRO A 50 7.08 -4.80 -0.23
N GLY A 51 7.59 -3.59 -0.46
CA GLY A 51 6.86 -2.40 -0.10
C GLY A 51 7.05 -1.26 -1.07
N GLY A 52 6.48 -0.12 -0.72
CA GLY A 52 6.59 1.11 -1.48
C GLY A 52 6.64 2.32 -0.58
N ILE A 53 7.27 3.37 -1.08
CA ILE A 53 7.28 4.69 -0.45
C ILE A 53 6.74 5.68 -1.47
N SER A 54 5.73 6.44 -1.07
CA SER A 54 5.07 7.40 -1.94
C SER A 54 4.87 8.73 -1.22
N PRO A 55 4.66 9.82 -1.98
CA PRO A 55 4.29 11.08 -1.37
C PRO A 55 2.89 11.03 -0.78
N LEU A 56 2.58 11.95 0.11
CA LEU A 56 1.22 12.10 0.64
C LEU A 56 0.26 12.44 -0.52
N GLN A 57 -0.95 11.92 -0.41
CA GLN A 57 -2.02 12.23 -1.35
C GLN A 57 -3.11 13.01 -0.61
N GLY A 58 -2.68 14.03 0.13
CA GLY A 58 -3.50 14.73 1.09
C GLY A 58 -3.50 13.98 2.43
N GLY A 59 -3.82 14.67 3.52
CA GLY A 59 -3.91 14.06 4.84
C GLY A 59 -2.57 13.81 5.51
N GLU A 60 -2.59 12.87 6.44
CA GLU A 60 -1.48 12.59 7.33
C GLU A 60 -0.56 11.51 6.78
N PRO A 61 0.69 11.46 7.25
CA PRO A 61 1.55 10.31 6.97
C PRO A 61 0.87 8.99 7.35
N LEU A 62 1.13 7.96 6.56
CA LEU A 62 0.47 6.68 6.73
C LEU A 62 1.45 5.54 6.49
N VAL A 63 1.46 4.58 7.42
CA VAL A 63 2.11 3.29 7.20
C VAL A 63 1.02 2.24 7.25
N THR A 64 0.90 1.43 6.22
CA THR A 64 -0.13 0.41 6.16
C THR A 64 0.37 -0.80 5.35
N PHE A 65 -0.43 -1.83 5.33
CA PHE A 65 -0.18 -2.99 4.48
C PHE A 65 -1.32 -3.16 3.49
N PHE A 66 -1.04 -3.90 2.44
CA PHE A 66 -2.04 -4.23 1.41
C PHE A 66 -2.31 -5.72 1.43
N VAL A 67 -3.60 -6.05 1.39
CA VAL A 67 -4.07 -7.43 1.32
C VAL A 67 -4.37 -7.76 -0.14
N GLY A 68 -3.87 -8.88 -0.62
CA GLY A 68 -4.14 -9.35 -1.98
C GLY A 68 -5.53 -9.93 -2.08
N VAL A 69 -6.36 -9.37 -2.96
CA VAL A 69 -7.74 -9.83 -3.19
C VAL A 69 -7.98 -9.95 -4.69
N GLN A 70 -9.01 -10.68 -5.08
CA GLN A 70 -9.35 -10.84 -6.49
C GLN A 70 -10.11 -9.64 -7.05
N ASP A 71 -10.95 -9.02 -6.23
CA ASP A 71 -11.82 -7.92 -6.66
C ASP A 71 -11.83 -6.84 -5.59
N VAL A 72 -11.08 -5.77 -5.83
CA VAL A 72 -10.94 -4.67 -4.88
C VAL A 72 -12.28 -3.98 -4.62
N ALA A 73 -13.02 -3.67 -5.68
CA ALA A 73 -14.31 -2.97 -5.52
C ALA A 73 -15.30 -3.80 -4.71
N ALA A 74 -15.40 -5.09 -5.00
CA ALA A 74 -16.31 -5.97 -4.26
C ALA A 74 -15.90 -6.10 -2.80
N THR A 75 -14.60 -6.15 -2.52
CA THR A 75 -14.10 -6.23 -1.14
C THR A 75 -14.39 -4.94 -0.38
N LEU A 76 -14.24 -3.77 -1.03
CA LEU A 76 -14.58 -2.50 -0.40
C LEU A 76 -16.07 -2.44 -0.06
N ASP A 77 -16.93 -2.90 -0.96
CA ASP A 77 -18.37 -2.94 -0.70
C ASP A 77 -18.71 -3.87 0.48
N ALA A 78 -18.03 -5.02 0.55
CA ALA A 78 -18.19 -5.95 1.66
C ALA A 78 -17.74 -5.33 2.98
N ALA A 79 -16.67 -4.53 2.96
CA ALA A 79 -16.19 -3.83 4.16
C ALA A 79 -17.24 -2.84 4.67
N VAL A 80 -17.87 -2.09 3.77
CA VAL A 80 -18.93 -1.15 4.14
C VAL A 80 -20.11 -1.90 4.78
N ALA A 81 -20.48 -3.03 4.19
CA ALA A 81 -21.58 -3.85 4.74
C ALA A 81 -21.29 -4.36 6.15
N GLN A 82 -20.02 -4.44 6.53
CA GLN A 82 -19.61 -4.89 7.86
C GLN A 82 -19.23 -3.74 8.80
N GLY A 83 -19.59 -2.50 8.46
CA GLY A 83 -19.37 -1.34 9.32
C GLY A 83 -18.08 -0.57 9.06
N GLY A 84 -17.32 -0.97 8.06
CA GLY A 84 -16.12 -0.23 7.64
C GLY A 84 -16.46 0.94 6.74
N LYS A 85 -15.42 1.60 6.23
CA LYS A 85 -15.55 2.74 5.32
C LYS A 85 -14.59 2.58 4.16
N ILE A 86 -14.98 3.13 3.01
CA ILE A 86 -14.08 3.27 1.87
C ILE A 86 -13.30 4.55 2.05
N ILE A 87 -11.98 4.45 2.18
CA ILE A 87 -11.08 5.59 2.28
C ILE A 87 -10.64 6.02 0.89
N GLN A 88 -10.32 5.05 0.04
CA GLN A 88 -9.99 5.31 -1.36
C GLN A 88 -10.67 4.24 -2.21
N PRO A 89 -11.51 4.64 -3.19
CA PRO A 89 -12.18 3.66 -4.04
C PRO A 89 -11.19 2.92 -4.93
N ALA A 90 -11.64 1.85 -5.55
CA ALA A 90 -10.82 1.07 -6.47
C ALA A 90 -10.22 1.97 -7.54
N THR A 91 -8.91 1.96 -7.64
CA THR A 91 -8.13 2.82 -8.53
C THR A 91 -7.16 1.93 -9.30
N SER A 92 -7.16 2.05 -10.62
CA SER A 92 -6.26 1.27 -11.46
C SER A 92 -5.08 2.10 -11.90
N VAL A 93 -3.89 1.55 -11.71
CA VAL A 93 -2.64 2.05 -12.29
C VAL A 93 -2.02 0.91 -13.08
N PRO A 94 -0.98 1.16 -13.89
CA PRO A 94 -0.40 0.06 -14.67
C PRO A 94 0.01 -1.12 -13.77
N GLY A 95 -0.57 -2.29 -14.05
CA GLY A 95 -0.22 -3.54 -13.39
C GLY A 95 -1.00 -3.86 -12.12
N VAL A 96 -1.77 -2.92 -11.55
CA VAL A 96 -2.46 -3.18 -10.30
C VAL A 96 -3.72 -2.32 -10.15
N THR A 97 -4.73 -2.89 -9.52
CA THR A 97 -5.88 -2.13 -8.99
C THR A 97 -5.79 -2.14 -7.47
N PHE A 98 -5.96 -1.01 -6.84
CA PHE A 98 -5.84 -0.90 -5.39
C PHE A 98 -6.92 -0.01 -4.80
N GLY A 99 -7.08 -0.08 -3.48
CA GLY A 99 -7.98 0.77 -2.73
C GLY A 99 -7.60 0.76 -1.27
N LEU A 100 -8.23 1.63 -0.50
CA LEU A 100 -8.03 1.68 0.95
C LEU A 100 -9.37 1.63 1.64
N LEU A 101 -9.44 0.89 2.73
CA LEU A 101 -10.59 0.85 3.61
C LEU A 101 -10.18 1.19 5.03
N ALA A 102 -11.15 1.54 5.85
CA ALA A 102 -10.96 1.62 7.30
C ALA A 102 -11.90 0.61 7.96
N ASP A 103 -11.40 -0.07 8.99
CA ASP A 103 -12.24 -0.94 9.79
C ASP A 103 -13.16 -0.10 10.72
N PRO A 104 -14.09 -0.70 11.47
CA PRO A 104 -14.98 0.05 12.36
C PRO A 104 -14.25 0.87 13.44
N GLN A 105 -12.98 0.57 13.72
CA GLN A 105 -12.17 1.29 14.69
C GLN A 105 -11.29 2.37 14.04
N GLY A 106 -11.39 2.55 12.72
CA GLY A 106 -10.62 3.55 12.00
C GLY A 106 -9.25 3.10 11.52
N GLN A 107 -8.92 1.81 11.61
CA GLN A 107 -7.65 1.29 11.09
C GLN A 107 -7.67 1.25 9.57
N VAL A 108 -6.71 1.90 8.93
CA VAL A 108 -6.66 1.98 7.47
C VAL A 108 -5.80 0.84 6.92
N VAL A 109 -6.37 0.09 5.99
CA VAL A 109 -5.74 -1.06 5.36
C VAL A 109 -5.94 -0.98 3.85
N GLY A 110 -4.92 -1.35 3.08
CA GLY A 110 -4.98 -1.38 1.64
C GLY A 110 -5.45 -2.71 1.08
N LEU A 111 -5.99 -2.65 -0.11
CA LEU A 111 -6.35 -3.81 -0.91
C LEU A 111 -5.68 -3.69 -2.26
N ALA A 112 -5.22 -4.79 -2.81
CA ALA A 112 -4.59 -4.80 -4.13
C ALA A 112 -4.95 -6.07 -4.88
N SER A 113 -5.13 -5.94 -6.20
CA SER A 113 -5.24 -7.08 -7.09
C SER A 113 -4.34 -6.84 -8.29
N ALA A 114 -3.62 -7.87 -8.72
CA ALA A 114 -2.83 -7.78 -9.93
C ALA A 114 -3.76 -7.75 -11.14
N ASP A 115 -3.48 -6.84 -12.07
CA ASP A 115 -4.18 -6.83 -13.35
C ASP A 115 -3.59 -7.92 -14.24
N SER A 116 -4.45 -8.67 -14.89
CA SER A 116 -4.04 -9.71 -15.79
C SER A 116 -3.86 -9.21 -17.21
#